data_fa6a89b19e39d978bebeb1235e6d72c7
#
_entry.id   fa6a89b19e39d978bebeb1235e6d72c7
#
_cell.length_a   1.000
_cell.length_b   1.000
_cell.length_c   1.000
_cell.angle_alpha   90.00
_cell.angle_beta   90.00
_cell.angle_gamma   90.00
#
_symmetry.space_group_name_H-M   'P 1'
#
loop_
_entity.id
_entity.type
_entity.pdbx_description
1 polymer ?
#
loop_
_entity_poly.entity_id
_entity_poly.type
_entity_poly.pdbx_seq_one_letter_code
_entity_poly.pdbx_strand_id
1 'polypeptide(L)'
;MSTAIDAGPARGGARIEIVNPATGAVIRDVAEDSPETVARKFARAVRGQKEWARVRIDDRKACVTRFGQLAQERIEDLAATLSGEMGKPITQSRNEVRGLQARIDFFLANVHKVLSEEEAGADADGRLEERISYEPIGVVGNVSAWNYPYFVGSNVFIPALLTGNAVLYKPSEYASLTGLKIAELMQEAGVPADVFQLVLGGGGAGAALLDQPLAGIFFTGSYATGRKIAEAAARRLMRVQLE
;
A
#
# COMPACT_ATOMS: atom_id res chain seq x y z
N MET A 1 14.21 -13.16 14.97
CA MET A 1 15.21 -13.09 13.89
C MET A 1 14.72 -12.07 12.88
N SER A 2 15.40 -10.91 12.83
CA SER A 2 15.04 -9.80 11.95
C SER A 2 15.35 -10.20 10.51
N THR A 3 14.32 -10.47 9.70
CA THR A 3 14.47 -10.57 8.25
C THR A 3 14.60 -9.16 7.70
N ALA A 4 15.85 -8.75 7.45
CA ALA A 4 16.15 -7.50 6.78
C ALA A 4 15.33 -7.41 5.49
N ILE A 5 14.67 -6.25 5.28
CA ILE A 5 14.11 -5.89 3.99
C ILE A 5 15.23 -6.02 2.99
N ASP A 6 15.08 -6.96 2.04
CA ASP A 6 16.09 -7.22 1.02
C ASP A 6 16.15 -6.01 0.06
N ALA A 7 16.91 -5.01 0.48
CA ALA A 7 17.39 -3.91 -0.34
C ALA A 7 18.76 -4.27 -0.95
N GLY A 8 19.00 -5.56 -1.16
CA GLY A 8 20.25 -6.09 -1.72
C GLY A 8 20.52 -5.49 -3.09
N PRO A 9 21.75 -5.00 -3.35
CA PRO A 9 22.09 -4.29 -4.56
C PRO A 9 22.10 -5.24 -5.75
N ALA A 10 21.13 -5.09 -6.65
CA ALA A 10 21.37 -5.49 -8.03
C ALA A 10 22.52 -4.58 -8.55
N ARG A 11 23.71 -5.11 -8.69
CA ARG A 11 24.86 -4.39 -9.26
C ARG A 11 24.50 -4.01 -10.68
N GLY A 12 24.29 -2.69 -10.93
CA GLY A 12 24.05 -2.13 -12.27
C GLY A 12 22.62 -1.65 -12.56
N GLY A 13 21.67 -1.66 -11.60
CA GLY A 13 20.31 -1.13 -11.78
C GLY A 13 20.22 0.40 -11.63
N ALA A 14 19.15 0.99 -12.18
CA ALA A 14 18.82 2.40 -11.97
C ALA A 14 18.66 2.69 -10.46
N ARG A 15 19.02 3.89 -10.05
CA ARG A 15 18.96 4.36 -8.65
C ARG A 15 18.22 5.67 -8.58
N ILE A 16 17.52 5.88 -7.49
CA ILE A 16 16.91 7.17 -7.13
C ILE A 16 17.82 7.83 -6.09
N GLU A 17 18.34 8.99 -6.43
CA GLU A 17 18.99 9.85 -5.48
C GLU A 17 17.93 10.67 -4.74
N ILE A 18 17.83 10.47 -3.42
CA ILE A 18 16.89 11.19 -2.58
C ILE A 18 17.63 12.41 -2.00
N VAL A 19 17.14 13.58 -2.38
CA VAL A 19 17.77 14.86 -2.05
C VAL A 19 16.87 15.66 -1.12
N ASN A 20 17.46 16.26 -0.10
CA ASN A 20 16.75 17.23 0.73
C ASN A 20 16.48 18.51 -0.09
N PRO A 21 15.24 18.87 -0.38
CA PRO A 21 14.92 19.99 -1.26
C PRO A 21 15.28 21.37 -0.66
N ALA A 22 15.46 21.46 0.67
CA ALA A 22 15.84 22.71 1.33
C ALA A 22 17.35 22.98 1.28
N THR A 23 18.16 21.93 1.21
CA THR A 23 19.64 22.05 1.29
C THR A 23 20.35 21.60 0.02
N GLY A 24 19.70 20.84 -0.85
CA GLY A 24 20.30 20.19 -1.99
C GLY A 24 21.21 18.99 -1.62
N ALA A 25 21.30 18.63 -0.34
CA ALA A 25 22.15 17.52 0.10
C ALA A 25 21.49 16.18 -0.21
N VAL A 26 22.29 15.23 -0.69
CA VAL A 26 21.85 13.83 -0.88
C VAL A 26 21.65 13.20 0.49
N ILE A 27 20.44 12.68 0.74
CA ILE A 27 20.11 11.95 1.97
C ILE A 27 20.48 10.48 1.81
N ARG A 28 20.08 9.88 0.70
CA ARG A 28 20.27 8.44 0.43
C ARG A 28 20.04 8.10 -1.04
N ASP A 29 20.76 7.10 -1.52
CA ASP A 29 20.46 6.42 -2.77
C ASP A 29 19.63 5.16 -2.50
N VAL A 30 18.57 4.93 -3.27
CA VAL A 30 17.79 3.70 -3.27
C VAL A 30 17.79 3.06 -4.65
N ALA A 31 17.82 1.74 -4.71
CA ALA A 31 17.72 1.01 -5.96
C ALA A 31 16.28 1.10 -6.49
N GLU A 32 16.12 1.35 -7.79
CA GLU A 32 14.83 1.18 -8.47
C GLU A 32 14.51 -0.29 -8.71
N ASP A 33 13.26 -0.63 -8.61
CA ASP A 33 12.78 -1.95 -9.01
C ASP A 33 12.72 -2.08 -10.54
N SER A 34 13.46 -3.05 -11.08
CA SER A 34 13.35 -3.41 -12.48
C SER A 34 12.02 -4.14 -12.77
N PRO A 35 11.60 -4.24 -14.03
CA PRO A 35 10.42 -5.02 -14.41
C PRO A 35 10.45 -6.46 -13.87
N GLU A 36 11.63 -7.11 -13.89
CA GLU A 36 11.79 -8.47 -13.37
C GLU A 36 11.66 -8.52 -11.86
N THR A 37 12.12 -7.47 -11.14
CA THR A 37 11.95 -7.39 -9.69
C THR A 37 10.49 -7.17 -9.32
N VAL A 38 9.78 -6.30 -10.05
CA VAL A 38 8.33 -6.09 -9.86
C VAL A 38 7.56 -7.39 -10.13
N ALA A 39 7.90 -8.14 -11.19
CA ALA A 39 7.27 -9.43 -11.49
C ALA A 39 7.50 -10.47 -10.38
N ARG A 40 8.73 -10.54 -9.83
CA ARG A 40 9.01 -11.42 -8.67
C ARG A 40 8.21 -11.01 -7.43
N LYS A 41 8.11 -9.70 -7.15
CA LYS A 41 7.28 -9.19 -6.05
C LYS A 41 5.80 -9.55 -6.25
N PHE A 42 5.29 -9.38 -7.47
CA PHE A 42 3.92 -9.79 -7.79
C PHE A 42 3.69 -11.29 -7.56
N ALA A 43 4.58 -12.16 -8.05
CA ALA A 43 4.47 -13.61 -7.85
C ALA A 43 4.49 -14.00 -6.36
N ARG A 44 5.30 -13.31 -5.53
CA ARG A 44 5.30 -13.48 -4.07
C ARG A 44 3.96 -13.01 -3.48
N ALA A 45 3.47 -11.84 -3.90
CA ALA A 45 2.20 -11.30 -3.42
C ALA A 45 1.01 -12.21 -3.72
N VAL A 46 0.98 -12.88 -4.88
CA VAL A 46 -0.06 -13.86 -5.22
C VAL A 46 -0.07 -15.04 -4.23
N ARG A 47 1.11 -15.52 -3.81
CA ARG A 47 1.19 -16.59 -2.80
C ARG A 47 0.80 -16.07 -1.41
N GLY A 48 1.38 -14.95 -1.01
CA GLY A 48 1.09 -14.34 0.30
C GLY A 48 -0.38 -13.99 0.47
N GLN A 49 -1.03 -13.50 -0.57
CA GLN A 49 -2.45 -13.15 -0.55
C GLN A 49 -3.34 -14.35 -0.24
N LYS A 50 -3.07 -15.53 -0.82
CA LYS A 50 -3.86 -16.73 -0.56
C LYS A 50 -3.83 -17.15 0.91
N GLU A 51 -2.68 -17.02 1.55
CA GLU A 51 -2.54 -17.31 2.99
C GLU A 51 -3.17 -16.20 3.82
N TRP A 52 -2.98 -14.92 3.44
CA TRP A 52 -3.54 -13.77 4.14
C TRP A 52 -5.08 -13.75 4.10
N ALA A 53 -5.69 -14.16 3.00
CA ALA A 53 -7.14 -14.27 2.87
C ALA A 53 -7.75 -15.27 3.89
N ARG A 54 -6.97 -16.28 4.33
CA ARG A 54 -7.40 -17.28 5.33
C ARG A 54 -7.20 -16.81 6.77
N VAL A 55 -6.41 -15.75 6.98
CA VAL A 55 -6.20 -15.16 8.30
C VAL A 55 -7.52 -14.54 8.77
N ARG A 56 -7.89 -14.80 10.01
CA ARG A 56 -9.14 -14.24 10.59
C ARG A 56 -9.10 -12.72 10.54
N ILE A 57 -10.25 -12.12 10.34
CA ILE A 57 -10.36 -10.65 10.26
C ILE A 57 -9.85 -9.96 11.53
N ASP A 58 -10.05 -10.55 12.70
CA ASP A 58 -9.57 -9.97 13.97
C ASP A 58 -8.04 -9.96 14.06
N ASP A 59 -7.37 -10.99 13.53
CA ASP A 59 -5.92 -11.04 13.47
C ASP A 59 -5.37 -10.01 12.46
N ARG A 60 -6.03 -9.83 11.32
CA ARG A 60 -5.69 -8.75 10.38
C ARG A 60 -5.90 -7.36 11.00
N LYS A 61 -6.99 -7.18 11.76
CA LYS A 61 -7.25 -5.95 12.54
C LYS A 61 -6.16 -5.71 13.58
N ALA A 62 -5.69 -6.75 14.27
CA ALA A 62 -4.60 -6.63 15.24
C ALA A 62 -3.31 -6.09 14.60
N CYS A 63 -2.94 -6.58 13.40
CA CYS A 63 -1.81 -6.07 12.64
C CYS A 63 -1.99 -4.58 12.29
N VAL A 64 -3.16 -4.18 11.78
CA VAL A 64 -3.43 -2.78 11.42
C VAL A 64 -3.45 -1.87 12.65
N THR A 65 -4.00 -2.35 13.78
CA THR A 65 -3.95 -1.63 15.06
C THR A 65 -2.51 -1.42 15.51
N ARG A 66 -1.67 -2.47 15.44
CA ARG A 66 -0.25 -2.36 15.82
C ARG A 66 0.53 -1.42 14.90
N PHE A 67 0.24 -1.42 13.60
CA PHE A 67 0.80 -0.45 12.67
C PHE A 67 0.49 1.00 13.11
N GLY A 68 -0.75 1.29 13.48
CA GLY A 68 -1.14 2.61 13.99
C GLY A 68 -0.37 2.99 15.27
N GLN A 69 -0.27 2.07 16.24
CA GLN A 69 0.49 2.28 17.47
C GLN A 69 1.96 2.59 17.20
N LEU A 70 2.61 1.79 16.35
CA LEU A 70 4.00 1.99 15.96
C LEU A 70 4.21 3.36 15.28
N ALA A 71 3.27 3.78 14.43
CA ALA A 71 3.33 5.10 13.82
C ALA A 71 3.25 6.23 14.86
N GLN A 72 2.37 6.11 15.88
CA GLN A 72 2.28 7.08 16.96
C GLN A 72 3.51 7.06 17.87
N GLU A 73 4.05 5.88 18.19
CA GLU A 73 5.29 5.74 19.00
C GLU A 73 6.50 6.41 18.32
N ARG A 74 6.50 6.51 16.97
CA ARG A 74 7.64 7.00 16.17
C ARG A 74 7.35 8.30 15.42
N ILE A 75 6.40 9.12 15.88
CA ILE A 75 6.00 10.36 15.20
C ILE A 75 7.20 11.22 14.82
N GLU A 76 8.16 11.41 15.72
CA GLU A 76 9.31 12.28 15.48
C GLU A 76 10.23 11.76 14.35
N ASP A 77 10.53 10.46 14.35
CA ASP A 77 11.36 9.83 13.30
C ASP A 77 10.65 9.87 11.93
N LEU A 78 9.36 9.53 11.92
CA LEU A 78 8.55 9.53 10.69
C LEU A 78 8.37 10.94 10.14
N ALA A 79 8.11 11.93 11.01
CA ALA A 79 7.97 13.32 10.62
C ALA A 79 9.31 13.92 10.14
N ALA A 80 10.41 13.59 10.79
CA ALA A 80 11.74 14.02 10.36
C ALA A 80 12.09 13.46 8.97
N THR A 81 11.81 12.17 8.73
CA THR A 81 11.99 11.54 7.42
C THR A 81 11.18 12.26 6.34
N LEU A 82 9.89 12.48 6.57
CA LEU A 82 9.02 13.17 5.63
C LEU A 82 9.48 14.61 5.36
N SER A 83 9.86 15.36 6.41
CA SER A 83 10.35 16.72 6.25
C SER A 83 11.68 16.75 5.50
N GLY A 84 12.55 15.78 5.74
CA GLY A 84 13.86 15.69 5.10
C GLY A 84 13.75 15.46 3.59
N GLU A 85 12.94 14.50 3.15
CA GLU A 85 12.84 14.14 1.73
C GLU A 85 11.86 15.03 0.93
N MET A 86 10.84 15.61 1.59
CA MET A 86 9.80 16.38 0.89
C MET A 86 9.88 17.88 1.11
N GLY A 87 10.70 18.35 2.05
CA GLY A 87 10.74 19.77 2.43
C GLY A 87 9.48 20.24 3.18
N LYS A 88 8.63 19.34 3.65
CA LYS A 88 7.41 19.68 4.37
C LYS A 88 7.75 20.26 5.74
N PRO A 89 7.08 21.33 6.21
CA PRO A 89 7.29 21.84 7.55
C PRO A 89 7.09 20.76 8.61
N ILE A 90 8.01 20.62 9.55
CA ILE A 90 8.01 19.54 10.55
C ILE A 90 6.70 19.45 11.35
N THR A 91 6.06 20.57 11.62
CA THR A 91 4.74 20.60 12.29
C THR A 91 3.65 19.95 11.44
N GLN A 92 3.68 20.16 10.13
CA GLN A 92 2.73 19.54 9.20
C GLN A 92 3.02 18.04 9.05
N SER A 93 4.29 17.64 9.00
CA SER A 93 4.69 16.23 8.96
C SER A 93 4.23 15.49 10.22
N ARG A 94 4.41 16.08 11.41
CA ARG A 94 3.85 15.52 12.66
C ARG A 94 2.33 15.38 12.64
N ASN A 95 1.65 16.40 12.12
CA ASN A 95 0.19 16.39 12.02
C ASN A 95 -0.31 15.32 11.04
N GLU A 96 0.42 15.09 9.94
CA GLU A 96 0.09 14.01 9.01
C GLU A 96 0.19 12.63 9.68
N VAL A 97 1.30 12.35 10.37
CA VAL A 97 1.48 11.07 11.08
C VAL A 97 0.42 10.90 12.18
N ARG A 98 0.11 11.95 12.95
CA ARG A 98 -0.98 11.89 13.96
C ARG A 98 -2.34 11.61 13.33
N GLY A 99 -2.64 12.27 12.20
CA GLY A 99 -3.90 12.12 11.49
C GLY A 99 -4.13 10.72 10.92
N LEU A 100 -3.06 9.94 10.72
CA LEU A 100 -3.15 8.54 10.29
C LEU A 100 -3.98 7.69 11.25
N GLN A 101 -3.91 7.93 12.56
CA GLN A 101 -4.66 7.16 13.56
C GLN A 101 -6.17 7.24 13.34
N ALA A 102 -6.71 8.43 13.13
CA ALA A 102 -8.14 8.60 12.89
C ALA A 102 -8.63 7.84 11.63
N ARG A 103 -7.76 7.74 10.62
CA ARG A 103 -8.07 6.96 9.41
C ARG A 103 -8.07 5.46 9.68
N ILE A 104 -7.10 4.98 10.46
CA ILE A 104 -7.03 3.58 10.90
C ILE A 104 -8.28 3.22 11.70
N ASP A 105 -8.63 4.05 12.69
CA ASP A 105 -9.80 3.83 13.55
C ASP A 105 -11.09 3.74 12.74
N PHE A 106 -11.24 4.60 11.73
CA PHE A 106 -12.37 4.56 10.82
C PHE A 106 -12.49 3.20 10.11
N PHE A 107 -11.41 2.69 9.54
CA PHE A 107 -11.44 1.41 8.83
C PHE A 107 -11.67 0.24 9.79
N LEU A 108 -11.03 0.23 10.96
CA LEU A 108 -11.21 -0.80 11.99
C LEU A 108 -12.65 -0.86 12.50
N ALA A 109 -13.30 0.29 12.67
CA ALA A 109 -14.68 0.38 13.15
C ALA A 109 -15.71 -0.10 12.11
N ASN A 110 -15.40 0.04 10.81
CA ASN A 110 -16.38 -0.20 9.76
C ASN A 110 -16.20 -1.53 9.01
N VAL A 111 -15.04 -2.18 9.08
CA VAL A 111 -14.72 -3.33 8.23
C VAL A 111 -15.68 -4.51 8.44
N HIS A 112 -16.07 -4.82 9.67
CA HIS A 112 -17.01 -5.90 9.94
C HIS A 112 -18.37 -5.65 9.29
N LYS A 113 -18.88 -4.42 9.40
CA LYS A 113 -20.16 -4.05 8.79
C LYS A 113 -20.14 -4.17 7.27
N VAL A 114 -19.02 -3.76 6.65
CA VAL A 114 -18.86 -3.79 5.17
C VAL A 114 -18.71 -5.21 4.63
N LEU A 115 -18.14 -6.13 5.43
CA LEU A 115 -17.90 -7.52 5.03
C LEU A 115 -18.96 -8.50 5.55
N SER A 116 -19.99 -8.03 6.29
CA SER A 116 -21.05 -8.91 6.74
C SER A 116 -21.82 -9.45 5.55
N GLU A 117 -22.14 -10.75 5.61
CA GLU A 117 -23.03 -11.36 4.62
C GLU A 117 -24.40 -10.68 4.66
N GLU A 118 -25.02 -10.55 3.49
CA GLU A 118 -26.35 -10.01 3.31
C GLU A 118 -27.29 -11.12 2.82
N GLU A 119 -28.42 -11.26 3.45
CA GLU A 119 -29.50 -12.09 2.91
C GLU A 119 -30.14 -11.36 1.74
N ALA A 120 -30.05 -11.94 0.55
CA ALA A 120 -30.58 -11.34 -0.67
C ALA A 120 -32.00 -11.79 -0.98
N GLY A 121 -32.39 -13.01 -0.55
CA GLY A 121 -33.71 -13.55 -0.73
C GLY A 121 -33.89 -14.96 -0.17
N ALA A 122 -35.12 -15.39 -0.06
CA ALA A 122 -35.52 -16.79 0.21
C ALA A 122 -36.80 -17.10 -0.52
N ASP A 123 -37.00 -18.35 -0.92
CA ASP A 123 -38.29 -18.80 -1.41
C ASP A 123 -39.32 -19.01 -0.26
N ALA A 124 -40.60 -19.05 -0.58
CA ALA A 124 -41.69 -19.16 0.40
C ALA A 124 -41.61 -20.46 1.23
N ASP A 125 -40.96 -21.48 0.70
CA ASP A 125 -40.84 -22.81 1.32
C ASP A 125 -39.52 -23.01 2.07
N GLY A 126 -38.61 -21.99 2.10
CA GLY A 126 -37.32 -22.04 2.76
C GLY A 126 -36.33 -23.02 2.13
N ARG A 127 -36.54 -23.40 0.85
CA ARG A 127 -35.67 -24.33 0.11
C ARG A 127 -34.55 -23.64 -0.61
N LEU A 128 -34.68 -22.33 -0.88
CA LEU A 128 -33.70 -21.49 -1.50
C LEU A 128 -33.39 -20.32 -0.56
N GLU A 129 -32.13 -20.17 -0.21
CA GLU A 129 -31.58 -18.98 0.48
C GLU A 129 -30.54 -18.36 -0.41
N GLU A 130 -30.66 -17.06 -0.69
CA GLU A 130 -29.70 -16.30 -1.46
C GLU A 130 -28.92 -15.40 -0.50
N ARG A 131 -27.57 -15.44 -0.60
CA ARG A 131 -26.67 -14.62 0.23
C ARG A 131 -25.64 -13.93 -0.64
N ILE A 132 -25.29 -12.72 -0.26
CA ILE A 132 -24.18 -11.98 -0.84
C ILE A 132 -23.01 -12.03 0.15
N SER A 133 -21.88 -12.57 -0.28
CA SER A 133 -20.63 -12.56 0.49
C SER A 133 -19.57 -11.72 -0.22
N TYR A 134 -18.66 -11.16 0.57
CA TYR A 134 -17.59 -10.28 0.08
C TYR A 134 -16.23 -10.97 0.19
N GLU A 135 -15.61 -11.23 -0.94
CA GLU A 135 -14.33 -11.94 -1.03
C GLU A 135 -13.18 -11.00 -1.42
N PRO A 136 -11.93 -11.27 -0.95
CA PRO A 136 -10.76 -10.55 -1.42
C PRO A 136 -10.62 -10.65 -2.93
N ILE A 137 -10.30 -9.55 -3.59
CA ILE A 137 -10.12 -9.54 -5.05
C ILE A 137 -8.75 -10.08 -5.48
N GLY A 138 -7.75 -10.13 -4.59
CA GLY A 138 -6.42 -10.65 -4.87
C GLY A 138 -5.28 -9.67 -4.58
N VAL A 139 -4.38 -9.48 -5.54
CA VAL A 139 -3.27 -8.53 -5.42
C VAL A 139 -3.67 -7.20 -6.03
N VAL A 140 -3.52 -6.12 -5.26
CA VAL A 140 -3.81 -4.76 -5.72
C VAL A 140 -2.53 -3.92 -5.82
N GLY A 141 -2.49 -3.06 -6.81
CA GLY A 141 -1.49 -2.00 -6.92
C GLY A 141 -1.98 -0.74 -6.23
N ASN A 142 -1.15 -0.14 -5.39
CA ASN A 142 -1.41 1.15 -4.76
C ASN A 142 -0.31 2.13 -5.13
N VAL A 143 -0.61 3.09 -6.00
CA VAL A 143 0.33 4.13 -6.44
C VAL A 143 -0.08 5.44 -5.77
N SER A 144 0.79 5.95 -4.90
CA SER A 144 0.50 7.08 -4.01
C SER A 144 1.24 8.34 -4.42
N ALA A 145 0.60 9.49 -4.20
CA ALA A 145 1.19 10.81 -4.40
C ALA A 145 2.19 11.16 -3.27
N TRP A 146 2.97 12.22 -3.51
CA TRP A 146 4.04 12.69 -2.61
C TRP A 146 3.58 13.65 -1.53
N ASN A 147 2.45 14.34 -1.74
CA ASN A 147 2.06 15.49 -0.90
C ASN A 147 1.58 15.10 0.52
N TYR A 148 0.98 13.90 0.69
CA TYR A 148 0.59 13.30 1.97
C TYR A 148 0.86 11.80 1.98
N PRO A 149 2.15 11.36 1.93
CA PRO A 149 2.51 9.97 1.66
C PRO A 149 2.08 8.98 2.74
N TYR A 150 2.03 9.38 4.02
CA TYR A 150 1.46 8.52 5.07
C TYR A 150 -0.06 8.39 4.94
N PHE A 151 -0.73 9.42 4.46
CA PHE A 151 -2.19 9.50 4.45
C PHE A 151 -2.82 8.92 3.19
N VAL A 152 -2.31 9.33 2.01
CA VAL A 152 -2.90 8.94 0.71
C VAL A 152 -2.80 7.43 0.50
N GLY A 153 -1.61 6.85 0.68
CA GLY A 153 -1.42 5.40 0.53
C GLY A 153 -2.29 4.59 1.50
N SER A 154 -2.45 5.07 2.75
CA SER A 154 -3.21 4.37 3.79
C SER A 154 -4.69 4.23 3.47
N ASN A 155 -5.27 5.16 2.70
CA ASN A 155 -6.65 5.06 2.25
C ASN A 155 -6.91 3.83 1.39
N VAL A 156 -5.86 3.24 0.81
CA VAL A 156 -5.92 2.04 -0.03
C VAL A 156 -5.37 0.82 0.69
N PHE A 157 -4.12 0.88 1.18
CA PHE A 157 -3.50 -0.33 1.72
C PHE A 157 -4.14 -0.81 3.02
N ILE A 158 -4.66 0.06 3.89
CA ILE A 158 -5.34 -0.37 5.11
C ILE A 158 -6.61 -1.18 4.81
N PRO A 159 -7.60 -0.65 4.07
CA PRO A 159 -8.77 -1.45 3.74
C PRO A 159 -8.44 -2.68 2.88
N ALA A 160 -7.45 -2.62 1.98
CA ALA A 160 -7.04 -3.78 1.20
C ALA A 160 -6.52 -4.91 2.10
N LEU A 161 -5.66 -4.61 3.09
CA LEU A 161 -5.15 -5.59 4.05
C LEU A 161 -6.27 -6.14 4.94
N LEU A 162 -7.14 -5.28 5.47
CA LEU A 162 -8.27 -5.68 6.31
C LEU A 162 -9.22 -6.63 5.58
N THR A 163 -9.42 -6.44 4.28
CA THR A 163 -10.29 -7.27 3.44
C THR A 163 -9.58 -8.49 2.83
N GLY A 164 -8.35 -8.82 3.26
CA GLY A 164 -7.65 -10.04 2.87
C GLY A 164 -6.91 -9.97 1.54
N ASN A 165 -6.72 -8.78 0.97
CA ASN A 165 -5.92 -8.57 -0.23
C ASN A 165 -4.44 -8.41 0.09
N ALA A 166 -3.56 -8.65 -0.90
CA ALA A 166 -2.16 -8.23 -0.85
C ALA A 166 -1.95 -6.94 -1.63
N VAL A 167 -0.93 -6.18 -1.23
CA VAL A 167 -0.66 -4.85 -1.77
C VAL A 167 0.75 -4.76 -2.31
N LEU A 168 0.89 -4.32 -3.55
CA LEU A 168 2.12 -3.78 -4.10
C LEU A 168 2.04 -2.25 -4.00
N TYR A 169 2.70 -1.70 -2.99
CA TYR A 169 2.68 -0.27 -2.69
C TYR A 169 3.81 0.44 -3.42
N LYS A 170 3.47 1.35 -4.31
CA LYS A 170 4.41 2.24 -4.97
C LYS A 170 4.23 3.67 -4.47
N PRO A 171 5.05 4.14 -3.53
CA PRO A 171 5.11 5.55 -3.19
C PRO A 171 5.59 6.37 -4.39
N SER A 172 5.38 7.67 -4.37
CA SER A 172 6.09 8.56 -5.28
C SER A 172 7.60 8.40 -5.09
N GLU A 173 8.37 8.56 -6.16
CA GLU A 173 9.83 8.61 -6.11
C GLU A 173 10.36 9.69 -5.16
N TYR A 174 9.60 10.76 -4.98
CA TYR A 174 9.92 11.85 -4.03
C TYR A 174 9.66 11.48 -2.56
N ALA A 175 8.94 10.40 -2.28
CA ALA A 175 8.59 9.94 -0.94
C ALA A 175 9.06 8.49 -0.69
N SER A 176 10.20 8.12 -1.26
CA SER A 176 10.73 6.75 -1.21
C SER A 176 11.13 6.34 0.21
N LEU A 177 11.73 7.24 1.00
CA LEU A 177 12.10 6.95 2.40
C LEU A 177 10.87 6.79 3.28
N THR A 178 9.85 7.63 3.08
CA THR A 178 8.56 7.47 3.75
C THR A 178 7.94 6.11 3.39
N GLY A 179 8.01 5.70 2.12
CA GLY A 179 7.57 4.38 1.69
C GLY A 179 8.30 3.24 2.40
N LEU A 180 9.62 3.33 2.55
CA LEU A 180 10.43 2.37 3.31
C LEU A 180 10.00 2.30 4.77
N LYS A 181 9.78 3.45 5.43
CA LYS A 181 9.28 3.50 6.81
C LYS A 181 7.92 2.84 6.96
N ILE A 182 6.99 3.06 6.02
CA ILE A 182 5.69 2.40 6.01
C ILE A 182 5.86 0.88 5.93
N ALA A 183 6.73 0.39 5.03
CA ALA A 183 6.97 -1.04 4.89
C ALA A 183 7.61 -1.67 6.13
N GLU A 184 8.56 -0.98 6.77
CA GLU A 184 9.16 -1.40 8.04
C GLU A 184 8.09 -1.53 9.14
N LEU A 185 7.25 -0.52 9.30
CA LEU A 185 6.17 -0.52 10.29
C LEU A 185 5.15 -1.64 10.03
N MET A 186 4.79 -1.89 8.77
CA MET A 186 3.88 -2.98 8.41
C MET A 186 4.43 -4.35 8.78
N GLN A 187 5.72 -4.62 8.50
CA GLN A 187 6.37 -5.88 8.87
C GLN A 187 6.47 -6.03 10.39
N GLU A 188 6.85 -4.99 11.11
CA GLU A 188 6.92 -5.00 12.58
C GLU A 188 5.53 -5.18 13.22
N ALA A 189 4.49 -4.69 12.56
CA ALA A 189 3.11 -4.89 12.98
C ALA A 189 2.57 -6.32 12.70
N GLY A 190 3.37 -7.18 12.07
CA GLY A 190 3.00 -8.57 11.80
C GLY A 190 2.38 -8.81 10.43
N VAL A 191 2.32 -7.81 9.54
CA VAL A 191 1.90 -8.04 8.15
C VAL A 191 3.01 -8.78 7.41
N PRO A 192 2.74 -9.95 6.81
CA PRO A 192 3.77 -10.72 6.12
C PRO A 192 4.40 -9.94 4.95
N ALA A 193 5.72 -10.08 4.78
CA ALA A 193 6.47 -9.39 3.73
C ALA A 193 5.98 -9.72 2.30
N ASP A 194 5.32 -10.85 2.10
CA ASP A 194 4.74 -11.24 0.83
C ASP A 194 3.34 -10.63 0.60
N VAL A 195 2.71 -10.08 1.66
CA VAL A 195 1.38 -9.48 1.62
C VAL A 195 1.45 -7.96 1.37
N PHE A 196 2.43 -7.30 2.00
CA PHE A 196 2.68 -5.87 1.76
C PHE A 196 4.10 -5.68 1.25
N GLN A 197 4.23 -5.34 -0.03
CA GLN A 197 5.52 -5.17 -0.69
C GLN A 197 5.65 -3.78 -1.28
N LEU A 198 6.82 -3.19 -1.08
CA LEU A 198 7.17 -1.89 -1.64
C LEU A 198 7.70 -2.05 -3.07
N VAL A 199 7.25 -1.19 -3.97
CA VAL A 199 7.79 -1.02 -5.33
C VAL A 199 8.42 0.37 -5.41
N LEU A 200 9.74 0.42 -5.50
CA LEU A 200 10.50 1.67 -5.58
C LEU A 200 10.86 2.00 -7.04
N GLY A 201 10.72 3.25 -7.38
CA GLY A 201 11.08 3.72 -8.72
C GLY A 201 10.16 4.82 -9.22
N GLY A 202 10.57 5.44 -10.32
CA GLY A 202 9.79 6.43 -11.04
C GLY A 202 8.73 5.82 -11.96
N GLY A 203 8.50 6.47 -13.10
CA GLY A 203 7.50 6.04 -14.08
C GLY A 203 7.73 4.65 -14.67
N GLY A 204 9.00 4.21 -14.78
CA GLY A 204 9.36 2.86 -15.25
C GLY A 204 8.87 1.76 -14.33
N ALA A 205 9.08 1.89 -13.02
CA ALA A 205 8.58 0.95 -12.02
C ALA A 205 7.04 0.97 -11.95
N GLY A 206 6.42 2.15 -12.13
CA GLY A 206 4.97 2.29 -12.25
C GLY A 206 4.38 1.56 -13.45
N ALA A 207 5.03 1.64 -14.60
CA ALA A 207 4.65 0.90 -15.82
C ALA A 207 4.81 -0.62 -15.60
N ALA A 208 5.94 -1.05 -15.05
CA ALA A 208 6.18 -2.45 -14.70
C ALA A 208 5.14 -3.03 -13.73
N LEU A 209 4.70 -2.21 -12.75
CA LEU A 209 3.61 -2.59 -11.84
C LEU A 209 2.28 -2.73 -12.59
N LEU A 210 1.96 -1.77 -13.47
CA LEU A 210 0.73 -1.78 -14.27
C LEU A 210 0.69 -2.96 -15.26
N ASP A 211 1.84 -3.47 -15.67
CA ASP A 211 1.96 -4.65 -16.55
C ASP A 211 1.66 -5.97 -15.83
N GLN A 212 1.67 -6.01 -14.50
CA GLN A 212 1.30 -7.21 -13.76
C GLN A 212 -0.22 -7.46 -13.84
N PRO A 213 -0.67 -8.73 -13.76
CA PRO A 213 -2.09 -9.07 -13.75
C PRO A 213 -2.72 -8.77 -12.39
N LEU A 214 -2.74 -7.49 -12.01
CA LEU A 214 -3.34 -7.00 -10.79
C LEU A 214 -4.87 -7.18 -10.83
N ALA A 215 -5.46 -7.48 -9.68
CA ALA A 215 -6.92 -7.51 -9.54
C ALA A 215 -7.54 -6.11 -9.54
N GLY A 216 -6.76 -5.11 -9.14
CA GLY A 216 -7.14 -3.70 -9.18
C GLY A 216 -5.93 -2.80 -9.01
N ILE A 217 -6.04 -1.56 -9.48
CA ILE A 217 -5.06 -0.50 -9.25
C ILE A 217 -5.74 0.75 -8.72
N PHE A 218 -5.12 1.33 -7.69
CA PHE A 218 -5.57 2.53 -7.01
C PHE A 218 -4.47 3.57 -7.13
N PHE A 219 -4.81 4.70 -7.70
CA PHE A 219 -3.86 5.74 -8.05
C PHE A 219 -4.33 7.09 -7.54
N THR A 220 -3.43 7.81 -6.90
CA THR A 220 -3.58 9.24 -6.59
C THR A 220 -2.40 9.98 -7.19
N GLY A 221 -2.66 10.99 -8.03
CA GLY A 221 -1.59 11.76 -8.67
C GLY A 221 -2.06 12.63 -9.82
N SER A 222 -1.23 12.81 -10.86
CA SER A 222 -1.55 13.71 -11.95
C SER A 222 -2.59 13.12 -12.92
N TYR A 223 -3.43 13.98 -13.48
CA TYR A 223 -4.41 13.64 -14.51
C TYR A 223 -3.78 12.85 -15.68
N ALA A 224 -2.62 13.30 -16.16
CA ALA A 224 -1.95 12.66 -17.29
C ALA A 224 -1.56 11.20 -17.02
N THR A 225 -1.09 10.91 -15.79
CA THR A 225 -0.76 9.55 -15.36
C THR A 225 -2.01 8.72 -15.11
N GLY A 226 -3.02 9.30 -14.46
CA GLY A 226 -4.30 8.64 -14.20
C GLY A 226 -4.98 8.19 -15.49
N ARG A 227 -4.97 9.03 -16.52
CA ARG A 227 -5.51 8.67 -17.86
C ARG A 227 -4.80 7.46 -18.47
N LYS A 228 -3.46 7.40 -18.42
CA LYS A 228 -2.70 6.26 -18.92
C LYS A 228 -3.04 4.97 -18.15
N ILE A 229 -3.20 5.07 -16.85
CA ILE A 229 -3.61 3.95 -15.99
C ILE A 229 -5.02 3.48 -16.37
N ALA A 230 -5.97 4.41 -16.54
CA ALA A 230 -7.34 4.08 -16.96
C ALA A 230 -7.37 3.34 -18.30
N GLU A 231 -6.63 3.83 -19.29
CA GLU A 231 -6.53 3.21 -20.62
C GLU A 231 -5.95 1.78 -20.54
N ALA A 232 -4.92 1.56 -19.74
CA ALA A 232 -4.32 0.25 -19.55
C ALA A 232 -5.23 -0.71 -18.74
N ALA A 233 -5.91 -0.20 -17.72
CA ALA A 233 -6.86 -0.96 -16.92
C ALA A 233 -8.07 -1.42 -17.73
N ALA A 234 -8.62 -0.54 -18.60
CA ALA A 234 -9.75 -0.85 -19.45
C ALA A 234 -9.48 -2.04 -20.40
N ARG A 235 -8.27 -2.14 -20.95
CA ARG A 235 -7.87 -3.25 -21.84
C ARG A 235 -7.90 -4.63 -21.16
N ARG A 236 -7.83 -4.67 -19.83
CA ARG A 236 -7.75 -5.90 -19.02
C ARG A 236 -8.98 -6.09 -18.15
N LEU A 237 -9.96 -5.19 -18.22
CA LEU A 237 -11.10 -5.13 -17.31
C LEU A 237 -10.66 -5.12 -15.82
N MET A 238 -9.49 -4.54 -15.54
CA MET A 238 -8.94 -4.39 -14.20
C MET A 238 -9.73 -3.31 -13.45
N ARG A 239 -10.04 -3.56 -12.18
CA ARG A 239 -10.65 -2.55 -11.32
C ARG A 239 -9.72 -1.35 -11.18
N VAL A 240 -10.24 -0.14 -11.28
CA VAL A 240 -9.44 1.08 -11.18
C VAL A 240 -10.17 2.14 -10.37
N GLN A 241 -9.41 2.78 -9.48
CA GLN A 241 -9.83 4.01 -8.80
C GLN A 241 -8.74 5.06 -9.02
N LEU A 242 -9.15 6.24 -9.45
CA LEU A 242 -8.27 7.36 -9.77
C LEU A 242 -8.71 8.60 -8.98
N GLU A 243 -7.73 9.29 -8.40
CA GLU A 243 -7.92 10.50 -7.61
C GLU A 243 -6.87 11.57 -7.96
#